data_c39fd8213cd41db4c44cb4736862418b
#
_entry.id   c39fd8213cd41db4c44cb4736862418b
#
_cell.length_a   1.000
_cell.length_b   1.000
_cell.length_c   1.000
_cell.angle_alpha   90.00
_cell.angle_beta   90.00
_cell.angle_gamma   90.00
#
_symmetry.space_group_name_H-M   'P 1'
#
loop_
_entity.id
_entity.type
_entity.pdbx_description
1 polymer ?
#
loop_
_entity_poly.entity_id
_entity_poly.type
_entity_poly.pdbx_seq_one_letter_code
_entity_poly.pdbx_strand_id
1 'polypeptide(L)'
;MTRRAILFCFAALALSDVALAQDARLLDAAKKESGKIIAYGSLESNTVEPIIEAFNKRTGLTVEYWRASATKVMDRALAELRAGKPTFDVMVNNSGAIFVMKKEGVFAKYVSPAAKGFAKEVIDPDLGPVYRNTPIGIVYNKAEIKPADTPKSLEDLLNPKYKGKLVMPDPTQHTTTMQWLGSLYKIMGKEKADKFARDLGATKPFLVESFSPSAERVATGETPLAISLIRYVVTYSEKGAPVDYVRLGKMLSIGQYLALSAKAPRPNGGKAFIDFFLGDESMRILARMGEFVNRRGIHPPLADDDKVQSVEADDYDAKGFAEKTQEYQKLFLK
;
A
#
# COMPACT_ATOMS: atom_id res chain seq x y z
N MET A 1 40.83 -22.16 -20.11
CA MET A 1 39.81 -21.53 -19.24
C MET A 1 39.17 -20.23 -19.80
N THR A 2 39.37 -19.89 -21.06
CA THR A 2 39.00 -18.57 -21.63
C THR A 2 37.75 -18.56 -22.52
N ARG A 3 37.23 -19.72 -22.95
CA ARG A 3 36.05 -19.74 -23.87
C ARG A 3 34.68 -19.66 -23.16
N ARG A 4 34.57 -20.01 -21.87
CA ARG A 4 33.30 -19.92 -21.14
C ARG A 4 32.94 -18.53 -20.62
N ALA A 5 33.93 -17.66 -20.36
CA ALA A 5 33.70 -16.28 -19.90
C ALA A 5 33.12 -15.37 -21.00
N ILE A 6 33.51 -15.58 -22.24
CA ILE A 6 33.07 -14.76 -23.39
C ILE A 6 31.59 -15.02 -23.74
N LEU A 7 31.10 -16.26 -23.61
CA LEU A 7 29.67 -16.56 -23.83
C LEU A 7 28.72 -15.91 -22.79
N PHE A 8 29.15 -15.77 -21.53
CA PHE A 8 28.32 -15.13 -20.52
C PHE A 8 28.18 -13.62 -20.71
N CYS A 9 29.21 -12.94 -21.17
CA CYS A 9 29.15 -11.50 -21.49
C CYS A 9 28.26 -11.19 -22.69
N PHE A 10 28.27 -12.02 -23.72
CA PHE A 10 27.40 -11.83 -24.90
C PHE A 10 25.93 -12.08 -24.63
N ALA A 11 25.58 -13.05 -23.75
CA ALA A 11 24.21 -13.31 -23.37
C ALA A 11 23.63 -12.17 -22.50
N ALA A 12 24.42 -11.55 -21.63
CA ALA A 12 23.98 -10.43 -20.79
C ALA A 12 23.76 -9.14 -21.62
N LEU A 13 24.60 -8.88 -22.63
CA LEU A 13 24.42 -7.75 -23.55
C LEU A 13 23.19 -7.93 -24.45
N ALA A 14 22.95 -9.12 -24.98
CA ALA A 14 21.80 -9.40 -25.82
C ALA A 14 20.45 -9.27 -25.07
N LEU A 15 20.40 -9.61 -23.77
CA LEU A 15 19.21 -9.45 -22.94
C LEU A 15 18.91 -7.98 -22.62
N SER A 16 19.92 -7.15 -22.51
CA SER A 16 19.78 -5.70 -22.31
C SER A 16 19.22 -5.00 -23.55
N ASP A 17 19.72 -5.35 -24.72
CA ASP A 17 19.27 -4.78 -26.00
C ASP A 17 17.83 -5.16 -26.34
N VAL A 18 17.39 -6.36 -26.02
CA VAL A 18 15.99 -6.81 -26.23
C VAL A 18 15.03 -6.06 -25.32
N ALA A 19 15.38 -5.83 -24.05
CA ALA A 19 14.55 -5.08 -23.11
C ALA A 19 14.40 -3.62 -23.55
N LEU A 20 15.48 -2.94 -23.92
CA LEU A 20 15.47 -1.55 -24.42
C LEU A 20 14.65 -1.41 -25.71
N ALA A 21 14.73 -2.38 -26.62
CA ALA A 21 13.96 -2.39 -27.86
C ALA A 21 12.45 -2.62 -27.61
N GLN A 22 12.10 -3.41 -26.61
CA GLN A 22 10.70 -3.64 -26.22
C GLN A 22 10.09 -2.38 -25.60
N ASP A 23 10.82 -1.70 -24.71
CA ASP A 23 10.39 -0.43 -24.12
C ASP A 23 10.18 0.66 -25.18
N ALA A 24 11.08 0.77 -26.14
CA ALA A 24 10.96 1.73 -27.25
C ALA A 24 9.72 1.48 -28.11
N ARG A 25 9.45 0.23 -28.49
CA ARG A 25 8.26 -0.14 -29.28
C ARG A 25 6.96 0.15 -28.54
N LEU A 26 6.93 -0.12 -27.23
CA LEU A 26 5.75 0.16 -26.40
C LEU A 26 5.49 1.67 -26.30
N LEU A 27 6.54 2.47 -26.09
CA LEU A 27 6.43 3.93 -26.06
C LEU A 27 5.99 4.52 -27.40
N ASP A 28 6.51 4.00 -28.53
CA ASP A 28 6.09 4.42 -29.86
C ASP A 28 4.61 4.07 -30.15
N ALA A 29 4.15 2.92 -29.67
CA ALA A 29 2.74 2.54 -29.76
C ALA A 29 1.86 3.43 -28.86
N ALA A 30 2.29 3.71 -27.63
CA ALA A 30 1.59 4.59 -26.70
C ALA A 30 1.47 6.03 -27.21
N LYS A 31 2.51 6.57 -27.88
CA LYS A 31 2.49 7.90 -28.48
C LYS A 31 1.49 8.04 -29.64
N LYS A 32 1.11 6.93 -30.27
CA LYS A 32 0.07 6.91 -31.32
C LYS A 32 -1.35 6.91 -30.76
N GLU A 33 -1.51 6.60 -29.48
CA GLU A 33 -2.79 6.67 -28.78
C GLU A 33 -3.11 8.14 -28.42
N SER A 34 -4.33 8.59 -28.72
CA SER A 34 -4.72 9.96 -28.46
C SER A 34 -5.12 10.19 -26.98
N GLY A 35 -4.82 11.37 -26.46
CA GLY A 35 -5.26 11.83 -25.14
C GLY A 35 -4.30 11.43 -24.01
N LYS A 36 -4.75 11.69 -22.78
CA LYS A 36 -4.00 11.41 -21.57
C LYS A 36 -4.28 9.99 -21.07
N ILE A 37 -3.30 9.34 -20.51
CA ILE A 37 -3.48 8.09 -19.75
C ILE A 37 -4.29 8.41 -18.50
N ILE A 38 -5.40 7.73 -18.28
CA ILE A 38 -6.24 7.94 -17.10
C ILE A 38 -5.95 6.86 -16.06
N ALA A 39 -5.45 7.27 -14.91
CA ALA A 39 -5.21 6.38 -13.78
C ALA A 39 -6.19 6.69 -12.65
N TYR A 40 -6.87 5.67 -12.15
CA TYR A 40 -7.71 5.75 -10.96
C TYR A 40 -6.98 5.15 -9.78
N GLY A 41 -7.05 5.77 -8.60
CA GLY A 41 -6.40 5.16 -7.47
C GLY A 41 -6.71 5.74 -6.10
N SER A 42 -6.31 4.96 -5.09
CA SER A 42 -6.42 5.33 -3.68
C SER A 42 -5.09 5.81 -3.07
N LEU A 43 -3.98 5.71 -3.82
CA LEU A 43 -2.70 6.28 -3.41
C LEU A 43 -2.83 7.81 -3.31
N GLU A 44 -2.27 8.40 -2.28
CA GLU A 44 -2.35 9.85 -2.05
C GLU A 44 -1.71 10.64 -3.19
N SER A 45 -2.32 11.78 -3.58
CA SER A 45 -1.85 12.60 -4.70
C SER A 45 -0.41 13.04 -4.53
N ASN A 46 -0.04 13.53 -3.35
CA ASN A 46 1.34 13.94 -3.04
C ASN A 46 2.36 12.79 -3.15
N THR A 47 1.92 11.55 -3.08
CA THR A 47 2.79 10.37 -3.21
C THR A 47 2.92 9.93 -4.67
N VAL A 48 1.85 10.01 -5.46
CA VAL A 48 1.86 9.56 -6.86
C VAL A 48 2.35 10.64 -7.83
N GLU A 49 2.11 11.91 -7.54
CA GLU A 49 2.48 13.03 -8.41
C GLU A 49 3.97 13.06 -8.80
N PRO A 50 4.95 12.88 -7.90
CA PRO A 50 6.36 12.82 -8.28
C PRO A 50 6.68 11.69 -9.27
N ILE A 51 5.96 10.57 -9.19
CA ILE A 51 6.11 9.45 -10.14
C ILE A 51 5.54 9.83 -11.50
N ILE A 52 4.36 10.47 -11.52
CA ILE A 52 3.71 10.95 -12.75
C ILE A 52 4.59 12.00 -13.43
N GLU A 53 5.13 12.94 -12.69
CA GLU A 53 6.04 13.96 -13.23
C GLU A 53 7.30 13.33 -13.84
N ALA A 54 7.92 12.37 -13.15
CA ALA A 54 9.08 11.64 -13.68
C ALA A 54 8.73 10.85 -14.95
N PHE A 55 7.57 10.19 -14.98
CA PHE A 55 7.06 9.50 -16.17
C PHE A 55 6.83 10.45 -17.34
N ASN A 56 6.10 11.55 -17.10
CA ASN A 56 5.80 12.55 -18.13
C ASN A 56 7.07 13.14 -18.72
N LYS A 57 8.04 13.49 -17.87
CA LYS A 57 9.34 14.04 -18.29
C LYS A 57 10.13 13.04 -19.12
N ARG A 58 10.13 11.76 -18.74
CA ARG A 58 10.91 10.71 -19.41
C ARG A 58 10.32 10.29 -20.76
N THR A 59 8.98 10.23 -20.86
CA THR A 59 8.30 9.61 -22.00
C THR A 59 7.66 10.61 -22.95
N GLY A 60 7.34 11.81 -22.49
CA GLY A 60 6.51 12.81 -23.18
C GLY A 60 5.02 12.46 -23.17
N LEU A 61 4.62 11.37 -22.54
CA LEU A 61 3.22 11.01 -22.33
C LEU A 61 2.69 11.72 -21.09
N THR A 62 1.37 11.91 -21.01
CA THR A 62 0.72 12.58 -19.88
C THR A 62 -0.22 11.62 -19.16
N VAL A 63 -0.12 11.58 -17.82
CA VAL A 63 -1.04 10.83 -16.96
C VAL A 63 -1.93 11.81 -16.21
N GLU A 64 -3.23 11.52 -16.20
CA GLU A 64 -4.22 12.18 -15.34
C GLU A 64 -4.63 11.20 -14.24
N TYR A 65 -4.47 11.59 -12.99
CA TYR A 65 -4.75 10.76 -11.85
C TYR A 65 -6.02 11.22 -11.12
N TRP A 66 -7.03 10.35 -11.08
CA TRP A 66 -8.22 10.58 -10.28
C TRP A 66 -8.10 9.83 -8.95
N ARG A 67 -8.02 10.60 -7.86
CA ARG A 67 -7.85 10.08 -6.51
C ARG A 67 -9.19 10.03 -5.76
N ALA A 68 -9.50 8.88 -5.17
CA ALA A 68 -10.58 8.73 -4.19
C ALA A 68 -10.22 7.64 -3.16
N SER A 69 -11.09 7.37 -2.18
CA SER A 69 -10.92 6.21 -1.31
C SER A 69 -10.99 4.90 -2.12
N ALA A 70 -10.36 3.84 -1.61
CA ALA A 70 -10.31 2.53 -2.27
C ALA A 70 -11.70 2.05 -2.71
N THR A 71 -12.71 2.17 -1.84
CA THR A 71 -14.09 1.81 -2.11
C THR A 71 -14.71 2.67 -3.21
N LYS A 72 -14.57 4.00 -3.14
CA LYS A 72 -15.11 4.90 -4.17
C LYS A 72 -14.50 4.67 -5.54
N VAL A 73 -13.19 4.37 -5.59
CA VAL A 73 -12.50 3.99 -6.83
C VAL A 73 -13.07 2.70 -7.40
N MET A 74 -13.26 1.69 -6.57
CA MET A 74 -13.85 0.41 -6.95
C MET A 74 -15.29 0.59 -7.45
N ASP A 75 -16.13 1.29 -6.69
CA ASP A 75 -17.54 1.51 -7.04
C ASP A 75 -17.70 2.21 -8.39
N ARG A 76 -16.88 3.23 -8.65
CA ARG A 76 -16.86 3.94 -9.93
C ARG A 76 -16.44 3.02 -11.06
N ALA A 77 -15.36 2.27 -10.91
CA ALA A 77 -14.87 1.36 -11.94
C ALA A 77 -15.92 0.27 -12.28
N LEU A 78 -16.58 -0.30 -11.27
CA LEU A 78 -17.65 -1.28 -11.45
C LEU A 78 -18.88 -0.65 -12.13
N ALA A 79 -19.25 0.58 -11.77
CA ALA A 79 -20.36 1.30 -12.42
C ALA A 79 -20.07 1.57 -13.90
N GLU A 80 -18.86 2.03 -14.23
CA GLU A 80 -18.41 2.25 -15.61
C GLU A 80 -18.39 0.95 -16.43
N LEU A 81 -17.91 -0.15 -15.81
CA LEU A 81 -17.94 -1.48 -16.45
C LEU A 81 -19.37 -1.92 -16.79
N ARG A 82 -20.29 -1.81 -15.82
CA ARG A 82 -21.73 -2.18 -16.03
C ARG A 82 -22.39 -1.29 -17.09
N ALA A 83 -22.01 -0.02 -17.16
CA ALA A 83 -22.47 0.90 -18.21
C ALA A 83 -21.81 0.63 -19.59
N GLY A 84 -20.85 -0.29 -19.68
CA GLY A 84 -20.12 -0.60 -20.91
C GLY A 84 -19.18 0.52 -21.38
N LYS A 85 -18.85 1.49 -20.51
CA LYS A 85 -18.04 2.68 -20.82
C LYS A 85 -16.92 2.89 -19.80
N PRO A 86 -15.99 1.94 -19.62
CA PRO A 86 -14.82 2.18 -18.76
C PRO A 86 -13.96 3.29 -19.35
N THR A 87 -13.55 4.25 -18.50
CA THR A 87 -12.84 5.45 -18.91
C THR A 87 -11.38 5.49 -18.44
N PHE A 88 -10.98 4.55 -17.59
CA PHE A 88 -9.61 4.49 -17.05
C PHE A 88 -8.74 3.43 -17.76
N ASP A 89 -7.45 3.71 -17.77
CA ASP A 89 -6.43 2.81 -18.33
C ASP A 89 -5.75 1.97 -17.24
N VAL A 90 -5.43 2.59 -16.09
CA VAL A 90 -4.69 1.96 -14.99
C VAL A 90 -5.43 2.16 -13.66
N MET A 91 -5.42 1.12 -12.84
CA MET A 91 -5.91 1.12 -11.47
C MET A 91 -4.74 1.02 -10.50
N VAL A 92 -4.74 1.84 -9.43
CA VAL A 92 -3.78 1.79 -8.31
C VAL A 92 -4.58 1.65 -7.03
N ASN A 93 -4.69 0.42 -6.48
CA ASN A 93 -5.55 0.20 -5.33
C ASN A 93 -5.05 -0.94 -4.43
N ASN A 94 -5.67 -1.08 -3.25
CA ASN A 94 -5.36 -2.15 -2.31
C ASN A 94 -5.88 -3.52 -2.81
N SER A 95 -5.31 -4.59 -2.23
CA SER A 95 -5.63 -5.99 -2.57
C SER A 95 -7.12 -6.27 -2.53
N GLY A 96 -7.85 -5.87 -1.48
CA GLY A 96 -9.26 -6.15 -1.33
C GLY A 96 -10.10 -5.60 -2.49
N ALA A 97 -9.94 -4.31 -2.80
CA ALA A 97 -10.65 -3.69 -3.93
C ALA A 97 -10.25 -4.32 -5.28
N ILE A 98 -8.94 -4.60 -5.46
CA ILE A 98 -8.41 -5.21 -6.68
C ILE A 98 -9.00 -6.60 -6.91
N PHE A 99 -9.05 -7.46 -5.89
CA PHE A 99 -9.55 -8.82 -6.06
C PHE A 99 -11.07 -8.90 -6.29
N VAL A 100 -11.84 -7.98 -5.69
CA VAL A 100 -13.27 -7.82 -6.04
C VAL A 100 -13.42 -7.48 -7.52
N MET A 101 -12.71 -6.45 -8.00
CA MET A 101 -12.76 -6.02 -9.39
C MET A 101 -12.20 -7.07 -10.36
N LYS A 102 -11.17 -7.84 -9.95
CA LYS A 102 -10.62 -8.95 -10.76
C LYS A 102 -11.67 -10.02 -11.04
N LYS A 103 -12.47 -10.40 -10.03
CA LYS A 103 -13.57 -11.36 -10.18
C LYS A 103 -14.65 -10.88 -11.15
N GLU A 104 -14.87 -9.58 -11.23
CA GLU A 104 -15.83 -8.95 -12.15
C GLU A 104 -15.25 -8.71 -13.57
N GLY A 105 -14.00 -9.13 -13.85
CA GLY A 105 -13.37 -9.00 -15.15
C GLY A 105 -12.95 -7.57 -15.53
N VAL A 106 -12.73 -6.70 -14.54
CA VAL A 106 -12.32 -5.29 -14.76
C VAL A 106 -10.94 -5.20 -15.40
N PHE A 107 -10.06 -6.17 -15.17
CA PHE A 107 -8.64 -6.08 -15.53
C PHE A 107 -8.25 -7.03 -16.66
N ALA A 108 -7.36 -6.53 -17.53
CA ALA A 108 -6.61 -7.34 -18.47
C ALA A 108 -5.50 -8.11 -17.75
N LYS A 109 -5.13 -9.26 -18.27
CA LYS A 109 -3.91 -9.95 -17.85
C LYS A 109 -2.70 -9.16 -18.35
N TYR A 110 -1.96 -8.58 -17.43
CA TYR A 110 -0.72 -7.90 -17.74
C TYR A 110 0.26 -7.98 -16.57
N VAL A 111 1.34 -8.69 -16.79
CA VAL A 111 2.48 -8.73 -15.88
C VAL A 111 3.62 -7.94 -16.51
N SER A 112 3.96 -6.81 -15.90
CA SER A 112 5.03 -5.94 -16.35
C SER A 112 6.38 -6.66 -16.42
N PRO A 113 7.22 -6.42 -17.43
CA PRO A 113 8.61 -6.89 -17.43
C PRO A 113 9.43 -6.44 -16.21
N ALA A 114 9.05 -5.32 -15.59
CA ALA A 114 9.65 -4.83 -14.35
C ALA A 114 9.38 -5.75 -13.14
N ALA A 115 8.41 -6.67 -13.22
CA ALA A 115 8.10 -7.65 -12.17
C ALA A 115 9.32 -8.53 -11.80
N LYS A 116 10.29 -8.73 -12.70
CA LYS A 116 11.55 -9.44 -12.42
C LYS A 116 12.34 -8.85 -11.23
N GLY A 117 12.12 -7.59 -10.88
CA GLY A 117 12.71 -6.93 -9.72
C GLY A 117 12.08 -7.28 -8.39
N PHE A 118 10.98 -8.06 -8.38
CA PHE A 118 10.24 -8.47 -7.19
C PHE A 118 10.48 -9.95 -6.88
N ALA A 119 10.14 -10.38 -5.67
CA ALA A 119 10.16 -11.78 -5.32
C ALA A 119 8.97 -12.51 -5.97
N LYS A 120 9.14 -13.78 -6.34
CA LYS A 120 8.09 -14.54 -7.06
C LYS A 120 6.80 -14.69 -6.24
N GLU A 121 6.95 -14.76 -4.94
CA GLU A 121 5.88 -14.98 -3.96
C GLU A 121 4.89 -13.80 -3.87
N VAL A 122 5.33 -12.60 -4.29
CA VAL A 122 4.47 -11.40 -4.30
C VAL A 122 3.92 -11.07 -5.68
N ILE A 123 4.05 -11.95 -6.67
CA ILE A 123 3.59 -11.73 -8.04
C ILE A 123 2.31 -12.51 -8.32
N ASP A 124 1.19 -11.79 -8.49
CA ASP A 124 -0.03 -12.38 -9.05
C ASP A 124 0.19 -12.68 -10.54
N PRO A 125 -0.17 -13.90 -11.04
CA PRO A 125 0.11 -14.31 -12.42
C PRO A 125 -0.67 -13.53 -13.48
N ASP A 126 -1.71 -12.81 -13.12
CA ASP A 126 -2.51 -12.03 -14.04
C ASP A 126 -2.26 -10.51 -13.93
N LEU A 127 -1.98 -10.01 -12.73
CA LEU A 127 -1.91 -8.58 -12.43
C LEU A 127 -0.49 -8.05 -12.22
N GLY A 128 0.47 -8.95 -11.93
CA GLY A 128 1.83 -8.55 -11.56
C GLY A 128 2.02 -8.41 -10.04
N PRO A 129 3.08 -7.70 -9.60
CA PRO A 129 3.50 -7.72 -8.21
C PRO A 129 2.63 -6.86 -7.29
N VAL A 130 2.49 -7.31 -6.04
CA VAL A 130 2.25 -6.39 -4.92
C VAL A 130 3.43 -5.42 -4.87
N TYR A 131 3.24 -4.19 -5.31
CA TYR A 131 4.37 -3.26 -5.44
C TYR A 131 4.82 -2.67 -4.11
N ARG A 132 3.92 -2.57 -3.13
CA ARG A 132 4.22 -2.17 -1.75
C ARG A 132 3.26 -2.80 -0.77
N ASN A 133 3.67 -2.88 0.48
CA ASN A 133 2.85 -3.18 1.63
C ASN A 133 2.65 -1.93 2.48
N THR A 134 1.55 -1.89 3.25
CA THR A 134 1.26 -0.80 4.19
C THR A 134 1.19 -1.37 5.61
N PRO A 135 2.34 -1.57 6.29
CA PRO A 135 2.36 -2.14 7.63
C PRO A 135 1.67 -1.21 8.64
N ILE A 136 0.80 -1.82 9.44
CA ILE A 136 0.05 -1.16 10.51
C ILE A 136 0.67 -1.55 11.84
N GLY A 137 1.06 -0.55 12.62
CA GLY A 137 1.73 -0.76 13.89
C GLY A 137 1.43 0.34 14.91
N ILE A 138 2.24 0.40 15.95
CA ILE A 138 2.16 1.41 16.99
C ILE A 138 3.16 2.51 16.66
N VAL A 139 2.67 3.73 16.44
CA VAL A 139 3.46 4.95 16.31
C VAL A 139 3.40 5.69 17.64
N TYR A 140 4.52 6.26 18.10
CA TYR A 140 4.58 6.97 19.37
C TYR A 140 5.43 8.23 19.30
N ASN A 141 5.16 9.18 20.21
CA ASN A 141 5.94 10.39 20.38
C ASN A 141 7.05 10.16 21.42
N LYS A 142 8.32 10.29 21.02
CA LYS A 142 9.49 10.09 21.88
C LYS A 142 9.63 11.15 22.98
N ALA A 143 9.02 12.30 22.84
CA ALA A 143 8.99 13.32 23.88
C ALA A 143 8.02 12.97 25.01
N GLU A 144 6.92 12.27 24.66
CA GLU A 144 5.86 11.90 25.61
C GLU A 144 6.04 10.49 26.22
N ILE A 145 6.61 9.56 25.45
CA ILE A 145 6.86 8.17 25.87
C ILE A 145 8.36 7.94 26.00
N LYS A 146 8.82 7.74 27.25
CA LYS A 146 10.22 7.42 27.52
C LYS A 146 10.56 6.01 27.03
N PRO A 147 11.84 5.71 26.71
CA PRO A 147 12.26 4.38 26.25
C PRO A 147 11.83 3.22 27.17
N ALA A 148 11.89 3.42 28.51
CA ALA A 148 11.48 2.41 29.48
C ALA A 148 9.94 2.14 29.47
N ASP A 149 9.16 3.10 28.99
CA ASP A 149 7.70 3.03 28.93
C ASP A 149 7.18 2.70 27.52
N THR A 150 8.04 2.55 26.52
CA THR A 150 7.63 2.21 25.16
C THR A 150 6.97 0.82 25.14
N PRO A 151 5.77 0.66 24.54
CA PRO A 151 5.16 -0.67 24.35
C PRO A 151 6.10 -1.59 23.58
N LYS A 152 6.08 -2.89 23.88
CA LYS A 152 6.88 -3.92 23.17
C LYS A 152 6.01 -4.89 22.39
N SER A 153 4.70 -4.87 22.64
CA SER A 153 3.71 -5.69 21.97
C SER A 153 2.41 -4.91 21.77
N LEU A 154 1.47 -5.46 21.01
CA LEU A 154 0.12 -4.91 20.91
C LEU A 154 -0.61 -5.00 22.24
N GLU A 155 -0.43 -6.09 22.98
CA GLU A 155 -1.07 -6.31 24.28
C GLU A 155 -0.64 -5.27 25.32
N ASP A 156 0.57 -4.72 25.20
CA ASP A 156 1.04 -3.66 26.12
C ASP A 156 0.16 -2.41 26.05
N LEU A 157 -0.55 -2.17 24.93
CA LEU A 157 -1.49 -1.06 24.80
C LEU A 157 -2.67 -1.15 25.78
N LEU A 158 -2.95 -2.34 26.31
CA LEU A 158 -3.99 -2.58 27.30
C LEU A 158 -3.56 -2.22 28.72
N ASN A 159 -2.29 -1.88 28.94
CA ASN A 159 -1.79 -1.49 30.25
C ASN A 159 -2.49 -0.20 30.70
N PRO A 160 -2.97 -0.13 31.94
CA PRO A 160 -3.66 1.06 32.49
C PRO A 160 -2.87 2.36 32.34
N LYS A 161 -1.53 2.31 32.26
CA LYS A 161 -0.69 3.52 32.06
C LYS A 161 -0.93 4.22 30.71
N TYR A 162 -1.52 3.51 29.72
CA TYR A 162 -1.85 4.06 28.40
C TYR A 162 -3.33 4.40 28.24
N LYS A 163 -4.15 4.21 29.28
CA LYS A 163 -5.56 4.58 29.22
C LYS A 163 -5.74 6.07 28.90
N GLY A 164 -6.55 6.36 27.88
CA GLY A 164 -6.77 7.73 27.37
C GLY A 164 -5.58 8.32 26.58
N LYS A 165 -4.56 7.51 26.27
CA LYS A 165 -3.33 7.93 25.55
C LYS A 165 -3.19 7.32 24.16
N LEU A 166 -4.19 6.58 23.70
CA LEU A 166 -4.17 5.89 22.40
C LEU A 166 -5.20 6.50 21.46
N VAL A 167 -4.77 6.83 20.26
CA VAL A 167 -5.65 7.16 19.13
C VAL A 167 -5.57 6.05 18.07
N MET A 168 -6.67 5.78 17.38
CA MET A 168 -6.72 4.85 16.25
C MET A 168 -7.86 5.21 15.30
N PRO A 169 -7.79 4.80 14.01
CA PRO A 169 -8.95 4.95 13.15
C PRO A 169 -10.13 4.13 13.64
N ASP A 170 -11.34 4.68 13.47
CA ASP A 170 -12.58 4.03 13.88
C ASP A 170 -12.80 2.72 13.11
N PRO A 171 -12.74 1.55 13.75
CA PRO A 171 -12.90 0.26 13.09
C PRO A 171 -14.32 0.00 12.61
N THR A 172 -15.29 0.85 12.97
CA THR A 172 -16.69 0.73 12.50
C THR A 172 -16.92 1.45 11.16
N GLN A 173 -15.98 2.32 10.75
CA GLN A 173 -16.07 3.13 9.53
C GLN A 173 -14.86 2.99 8.63
N HIS A 174 -13.68 2.71 9.17
CA HIS A 174 -12.44 2.59 8.42
C HIS A 174 -12.13 1.13 8.09
N THR A 175 -12.39 0.73 6.84
CA THR A 175 -12.28 -0.67 6.36
C THR A 175 -10.91 -1.30 6.61
N THR A 176 -9.82 -0.57 6.41
CA THR A 176 -8.47 -1.09 6.64
C THR A 176 -8.20 -1.38 8.12
N THR A 177 -8.71 -0.56 9.04
CA THR A 177 -8.61 -0.85 10.49
C THR A 177 -9.47 -2.05 10.87
N MET A 178 -10.62 -2.21 10.23
CA MET A 178 -11.50 -3.37 10.39
C MET A 178 -10.77 -4.66 9.93
N GLN A 179 -10.13 -4.63 8.76
CA GLN A 179 -9.32 -5.74 8.26
C GLN A 179 -8.17 -6.05 9.21
N TRP A 180 -7.46 -5.03 9.70
CA TRP A 180 -6.38 -5.16 10.66
C TRP A 180 -6.84 -5.87 11.94
N LEU A 181 -7.89 -5.39 12.59
CA LEU A 181 -8.43 -6.02 13.81
C LEU A 181 -8.88 -7.46 13.55
N GLY A 182 -9.59 -7.69 12.46
CA GLY A 182 -10.11 -9.01 12.12
C GLY A 182 -9.03 -10.03 11.72
N SER A 183 -7.85 -9.54 11.34
CA SER A 183 -6.71 -10.38 10.92
C SER A 183 -5.65 -10.58 11.98
N LEU A 184 -5.80 -9.98 13.18
CA LEU A 184 -4.82 -10.11 14.27
C LEU A 184 -4.54 -11.57 14.65
N TYR A 185 -5.50 -12.47 14.41
CA TYR A 185 -5.33 -13.90 14.66
C TYR A 185 -4.13 -14.52 13.91
N LYS A 186 -3.74 -13.94 12.77
CA LYS A 186 -2.58 -14.40 11.96
C LYS A 186 -1.23 -14.16 12.66
N ILE A 187 -1.16 -13.19 13.55
CA ILE A 187 0.08 -12.84 14.24
C ILE A 187 0.08 -13.16 15.74
N MET A 188 -1.09 -13.30 16.37
CA MET A 188 -1.16 -13.58 17.80
C MET A 188 -2.05 -14.79 18.18
N GLY A 189 -2.68 -15.44 17.19
CA GLY A 189 -3.62 -16.54 17.39
C GLY A 189 -5.04 -16.05 17.74
N LYS A 190 -6.05 -16.87 17.45
CA LYS A 190 -7.46 -16.45 17.46
C LYS A 190 -7.94 -16.01 18.86
N GLU A 191 -7.70 -16.81 19.88
CA GLU A 191 -8.16 -16.50 21.24
C GLU A 191 -7.60 -15.16 21.76
N LYS A 192 -6.29 -14.96 21.57
CA LYS A 192 -5.63 -13.70 21.95
C LYS A 192 -6.13 -12.51 21.14
N ALA A 193 -6.34 -12.68 19.83
CA ALA A 193 -6.85 -11.64 18.96
C ALA A 193 -8.27 -11.20 19.36
N ASP A 194 -9.17 -12.16 19.60
CA ASP A 194 -10.53 -11.88 20.02
C ASP A 194 -10.57 -11.18 21.40
N LYS A 195 -9.71 -11.62 22.32
CA LYS A 195 -9.57 -10.97 23.64
C LYS A 195 -9.01 -9.56 23.49
N PHE A 196 -7.95 -9.39 22.72
CA PHE A 196 -7.33 -8.09 22.48
C PHE A 196 -8.32 -7.08 21.89
N ALA A 197 -9.10 -7.46 20.87
CA ALA A 197 -10.09 -6.57 20.25
C ALA A 197 -11.15 -6.09 21.27
N ARG A 198 -11.66 -6.99 22.13
CA ARG A 198 -12.59 -6.63 23.20
C ARG A 198 -11.97 -5.67 24.22
N ASP A 199 -10.79 -6.03 24.71
CA ASP A 199 -10.11 -5.25 25.75
C ASP A 199 -9.67 -3.88 25.20
N LEU A 200 -9.21 -3.81 23.95
CA LEU A 200 -8.88 -2.56 23.29
C LEU A 200 -10.09 -1.63 23.21
N GLY A 201 -11.25 -2.14 22.79
CA GLY A 201 -12.50 -1.36 22.80
C GLY A 201 -12.86 -0.85 24.19
N ALA A 202 -12.68 -1.68 25.23
CA ALA A 202 -12.94 -1.31 26.62
C ALA A 202 -11.99 -0.21 27.15
N THR A 203 -10.79 -0.03 26.56
CA THR A 203 -9.89 1.11 26.91
C THR A 203 -10.43 2.45 26.41
N LYS A 204 -11.43 2.45 25.53
CA LYS A 204 -12.02 3.64 24.90
C LYS A 204 -10.94 4.51 24.21
N PRO A 205 -10.22 3.98 23.21
CA PRO A 205 -9.24 4.76 22.47
C PRO A 205 -9.91 5.94 21.78
N PHE A 206 -9.15 7.01 21.54
CA PHE A 206 -9.66 8.12 20.74
C PHE A 206 -9.82 7.69 19.28
N LEU A 207 -11.05 7.77 18.74
CA LEU A 207 -11.35 7.33 17.39
C LEU A 207 -11.30 8.49 16.39
N VAL A 208 -10.61 8.27 15.26
CA VAL A 208 -10.48 9.21 14.15
C VAL A 208 -10.87 8.54 12.83
N GLU A 209 -11.02 9.33 11.77
CA GLU A 209 -11.52 8.85 10.49
C GLU A 209 -10.54 7.94 9.71
N SER A 210 -9.21 8.11 9.91
CA SER A 210 -8.19 7.37 9.16
C SER A 210 -6.82 7.39 9.83
N PHE A 211 -5.83 6.70 9.24
CA PHE A 211 -4.47 6.62 9.77
C PHE A 211 -3.71 7.96 9.74
N SER A 212 -3.96 8.84 8.77
CA SER A 212 -3.27 10.13 8.71
C SER A 212 -3.58 11.01 9.94
N PRO A 213 -4.85 11.27 10.30
CA PRO A 213 -5.18 11.98 11.54
C PRO A 213 -4.66 11.29 12.81
N SER A 214 -4.59 9.95 12.84
CA SER A 214 -4.05 9.26 14.02
C SER A 214 -2.56 9.53 14.19
N ALA A 215 -1.79 9.49 13.11
CA ALA A 215 -0.36 9.80 13.14
C ALA A 215 -0.08 11.28 13.41
N GLU A 216 -0.90 12.18 12.87
CA GLU A 216 -0.79 13.63 13.08
C GLU A 216 -0.92 14.00 14.56
N ARG A 217 -1.90 13.44 15.28
CA ARG A 217 -2.06 13.67 16.72
C ARG A 217 -0.85 13.23 17.54
N VAL A 218 -0.17 12.16 17.11
CA VAL A 218 1.08 11.75 17.75
C VAL A 218 2.21 12.72 17.40
N ALA A 219 2.30 13.16 16.15
CA ALA A 219 3.33 14.08 15.70
C ALA A 219 3.25 15.45 16.40
N THR A 220 2.03 15.93 16.65
CA THR A 220 1.78 17.19 17.38
C THR A 220 1.89 17.07 18.90
N GLY A 221 1.99 15.84 19.44
CA GLY A 221 2.00 15.60 20.91
C GLY A 221 0.60 15.62 21.55
N GLU A 222 -0.48 15.73 20.77
CA GLU A 222 -1.84 15.72 21.28
C GLU A 222 -2.19 14.34 21.90
N THR A 223 -1.68 13.28 21.34
CA THR A 223 -1.85 11.91 21.84
C THR A 223 -0.51 11.18 21.77
N PRO A 224 -0.02 10.54 22.85
CA PRO A 224 1.32 9.96 22.85
C PRO A 224 1.48 8.69 22.02
N LEU A 225 0.39 7.95 21.74
CA LEU A 225 0.39 6.66 21.04
C LEU A 225 -0.71 6.60 19.97
N ALA A 226 -0.41 5.97 18.85
CA ALA A 226 -1.41 5.67 17.81
C ALA A 226 -1.26 4.25 17.25
N ILE A 227 -2.38 3.64 16.88
CA ILE A 227 -2.39 2.63 15.81
C ILE A 227 -2.41 3.38 14.50
N SER A 228 -1.36 3.20 13.68
CA SER A 228 -1.22 3.91 12.42
C SER A 228 -0.32 3.16 11.43
N LEU A 229 -0.20 3.68 10.19
CA LEU A 229 0.81 3.20 9.25
C LEU A 229 2.19 3.69 9.71
N ILE A 230 3.14 2.77 9.82
CA ILE A 230 4.50 3.12 10.30
C ILE A 230 5.26 4.04 9.34
N ARG A 231 4.86 4.12 8.06
CA ARG A 231 5.41 5.08 7.10
C ARG A 231 5.31 6.54 7.54
N TYR A 232 4.31 6.88 8.34
CA TYR A 232 4.13 8.25 8.83
C TYR A 232 5.25 8.71 9.76
N VAL A 233 6.04 7.78 10.30
CA VAL A 233 7.27 8.14 11.04
C VAL A 233 8.22 8.90 10.13
N VAL A 234 8.41 8.49 8.87
CA VAL A 234 9.23 9.25 7.90
C VAL A 234 8.60 10.62 7.66
N THR A 235 7.32 10.65 7.28
CA THR A 235 6.61 11.88 6.92
C THR A 235 6.70 12.97 8.01
N TYR A 236 6.55 12.57 9.27
CA TYR A 236 6.54 13.54 10.38
C TYR A 236 7.93 13.81 10.98
N SER A 237 8.86 12.81 10.93
CA SER A 237 10.25 13.06 11.32
C SER A 237 10.95 14.07 10.42
N GLU A 238 10.68 14.04 9.11
CA GLU A 238 11.19 15.03 8.15
C GLU A 238 10.71 16.45 8.46
N LYS A 239 9.57 16.58 9.13
CA LYS A 239 9.01 17.85 9.62
C LYS A 239 9.49 18.21 11.04
N GLY A 240 10.41 17.42 11.60
CA GLY A 240 10.98 17.65 12.93
C GLY A 240 10.17 17.07 14.10
N ALA A 241 9.09 16.33 13.85
CA ALA A 241 8.33 15.71 14.93
C ALA A 241 9.12 14.55 15.57
N PRO A 242 9.12 14.43 16.92
CA PRO A 242 9.86 13.39 17.64
C PRO A 242 9.10 12.05 17.65
N VAL A 243 8.75 11.54 16.47
CA VAL A 243 7.99 10.29 16.32
C VAL A 243 8.89 9.09 16.06
N ASP A 244 8.42 7.91 16.45
CA ASP A 244 9.02 6.62 16.13
C ASP A 244 7.94 5.53 16.14
N TYR A 245 8.28 4.29 15.76
CA TYR A 245 7.36 3.16 15.81
C TYR A 245 7.88 2.02 16.69
N VAL A 246 6.98 1.20 17.19
CA VAL A 246 7.31 0.01 18.00
C VAL A 246 7.73 -1.14 17.08
N ARG A 247 8.89 -1.76 17.36
CA ARG A 247 9.45 -2.87 16.57
C ARG A 247 8.76 -4.19 16.92
N LEU A 248 7.56 -4.38 16.38
CA LEU A 248 6.72 -5.57 16.68
C LEU A 248 7.21 -6.86 15.98
N GLY A 249 8.16 -6.77 15.06
CA GLY A 249 8.60 -7.90 14.23
C GLY A 249 7.57 -8.23 13.16
N LYS A 250 6.46 -8.89 13.50
CA LYS A 250 5.35 -9.15 12.57
C LYS A 250 4.32 -8.03 12.64
N MET A 251 3.96 -7.48 11.48
CA MET A 251 2.92 -6.47 11.35
C MET A 251 1.93 -6.86 10.26
N LEU A 252 0.65 -6.75 10.56
CA LEU A 252 -0.37 -6.86 9.52
C LEU A 252 -0.22 -5.72 8.54
N SER A 253 -0.37 -6.02 7.26
CA SER A 253 -0.24 -5.07 6.17
C SER A 253 -1.27 -5.33 5.09
N ILE A 254 -1.51 -4.33 4.26
CA ILE A 254 -2.37 -4.44 3.09
C ILE A 254 -1.50 -4.26 1.84
N GLY A 255 -1.52 -5.25 0.96
CA GLY A 255 -0.83 -5.21 -0.32
C GLY A 255 -1.47 -4.20 -1.28
N GLN A 256 -0.64 -3.60 -2.13
CA GLN A 256 -1.07 -2.61 -3.11
C GLN A 256 -0.66 -3.05 -4.51
N TYR A 257 -1.57 -2.90 -5.47
CA TYR A 257 -1.41 -3.34 -6.85
C TYR A 257 -1.57 -2.20 -7.85
N LEU A 258 -0.93 -2.40 -9.01
CA LEU A 258 -1.31 -1.72 -10.25
C LEU A 258 -1.94 -2.74 -11.20
N ALA A 259 -3.02 -2.37 -11.86
CA ALA A 259 -3.69 -3.25 -12.82
C ALA A 259 -4.12 -2.49 -14.08
N LEU A 260 -3.96 -3.12 -15.24
CA LEU A 260 -4.41 -2.60 -16.52
C LEU A 260 -5.92 -2.85 -16.68
N SER A 261 -6.70 -1.86 -17.09
CA SER A 261 -8.10 -2.05 -17.43
C SER A 261 -8.26 -3.03 -18.62
N ALA A 262 -9.20 -3.97 -18.53
CA ALA A 262 -9.51 -4.89 -19.62
C ALA A 262 -10.01 -4.17 -20.89
N LYS A 263 -10.57 -2.98 -20.71
CA LYS A 263 -11.08 -2.12 -21.78
C LYS A 263 -10.40 -0.75 -21.75
N ALA A 264 -9.11 -0.71 -21.44
CA ALA A 264 -8.33 0.52 -21.41
C ALA A 264 -8.46 1.26 -22.74
N PRO A 265 -8.89 2.54 -22.75
CA PRO A 265 -8.91 3.35 -23.97
C PRO A 265 -7.51 3.54 -24.58
N ARG A 266 -6.46 3.48 -23.76
CA ARG A 266 -5.04 3.63 -24.15
C ARG A 266 -4.20 2.50 -23.53
N PRO A 267 -4.35 1.26 -24.05
CA PRO A 267 -3.73 0.08 -23.45
C PRO A 267 -2.19 0.11 -23.47
N ASN A 268 -1.58 0.71 -24.50
CA ASN A 268 -0.13 0.83 -24.57
C ASN A 268 0.40 1.91 -23.61
N GLY A 269 -0.31 3.03 -23.51
CA GLY A 269 -0.03 4.06 -22.50
C GLY A 269 -0.14 3.52 -21.08
N GLY A 270 -1.21 2.78 -20.79
CA GLY A 270 -1.41 2.12 -19.51
C GLY A 270 -0.29 1.13 -19.15
N LYS A 271 0.13 0.29 -20.12
CA LYS A 271 1.26 -0.63 -19.93
C LYS A 271 2.57 0.13 -19.68
N ALA A 272 2.86 1.18 -20.47
CA ALA A 272 4.05 1.99 -20.30
C ALA A 272 4.10 2.65 -18.91
N PHE A 273 2.96 3.14 -18.41
CA PHE A 273 2.88 3.71 -17.07
C PHE A 273 3.08 2.65 -15.98
N ILE A 274 2.47 1.46 -16.11
CA ILE A 274 2.69 0.34 -15.17
C ILE A 274 4.16 -0.08 -15.14
N ASP A 275 4.80 -0.21 -16.31
CA ASP A 275 6.21 -0.63 -16.40
C ASP A 275 7.14 0.39 -15.74
N PHE A 276 6.90 1.68 -15.98
CA PHE A 276 7.65 2.76 -15.34
C PHE A 276 7.40 2.79 -13.83
N PHE A 277 6.12 2.72 -13.40
CA PHE A 277 5.75 2.77 -11.99
C PHE A 277 6.40 1.63 -11.19
N LEU A 278 6.48 0.43 -11.75
CA LEU A 278 7.13 -0.72 -11.11
C LEU A 278 8.67 -0.71 -11.24
N GLY A 279 9.23 0.27 -11.94
CA GLY A 279 10.67 0.43 -12.11
C GLY A 279 11.39 0.96 -10.86
N ASP A 280 12.73 0.89 -10.86
CA ASP A 280 13.58 1.32 -9.73
C ASP A 280 13.37 2.77 -9.35
N GLU A 281 13.21 3.67 -10.34
CA GLU A 281 13.04 5.11 -10.09
C GLU A 281 11.81 5.39 -9.26
N SER A 282 10.65 4.88 -9.67
CA SER A 282 9.38 5.06 -8.97
C SER A 282 9.38 4.39 -7.60
N MET A 283 9.94 3.19 -7.50
CA MET A 283 10.05 2.50 -6.21
C MET A 283 10.95 3.24 -5.23
N ARG A 284 12.06 3.88 -5.70
CA ARG A 284 12.89 4.74 -4.84
C ARG A 284 12.18 6.03 -4.44
N ILE A 285 11.34 6.60 -5.31
CA ILE A 285 10.49 7.74 -4.94
C ILE A 285 9.55 7.34 -3.80
N LEU A 286 8.83 6.22 -3.94
CA LEU A 286 7.93 5.72 -2.89
C LEU A 286 8.67 5.42 -1.59
N ALA A 287 9.79 4.70 -1.66
CA ALA A 287 10.57 4.34 -0.48
C ALA A 287 11.04 5.58 0.30
N ARG A 288 11.54 6.62 -0.38
CA ARG A 288 11.94 7.88 0.28
C ARG A 288 10.78 8.55 1.05
N MET A 289 9.54 8.30 0.64
CA MET A 289 8.34 8.79 1.34
C MET A 289 7.86 7.86 2.45
N GLY A 290 8.67 6.85 2.82
CA GLY A 290 8.38 5.90 3.89
C GLY A 290 7.61 4.67 3.45
N GLU A 291 7.34 4.47 2.16
CA GLU A 291 6.59 3.33 1.67
C GLU A 291 7.42 2.04 1.65
N PHE A 292 6.85 0.96 2.15
CA PHE A 292 7.48 -0.37 2.16
C PHE A 292 7.28 -1.05 0.81
N VAL A 293 8.14 -0.72 -0.14
CA VAL A 293 8.10 -1.30 -1.48
C VAL A 293 8.66 -2.73 -1.50
N ASN A 294 8.04 -3.59 -2.29
CA ASN A 294 8.46 -5.00 -2.40
C ASN A 294 9.55 -5.22 -3.46
N ARG A 295 10.10 -4.15 -4.03
CA ARG A 295 11.21 -4.25 -4.97
C ARG A 295 12.51 -4.48 -4.24
N ARG A 296 13.25 -5.53 -4.67
CA ARG A 296 14.48 -5.97 -4.02
C ARG A 296 15.52 -4.85 -3.92
N GLY A 297 16.11 -4.69 -2.75
CA GLY A 297 17.18 -3.73 -2.48
C GLY A 297 16.74 -2.28 -2.40
N ILE A 298 15.44 -2.01 -2.28
CA ILE A 298 14.89 -0.67 -2.06
C ILE A 298 14.10 -0.69 -0.74
N HIS A 299 14.49 0.19 0.19
CA HIS A 299 13.97 0.26 1.55
C HIS A 299 13.60 1.69 1.92
N PRO A 300 12.58 1.90 2.78
CA PRO A 300 12.28 3.22 3.32
C PRO A 300 13.38 3.66 4.29
N PRO A 301 13.56 4.98 4.53
CA PRO A 301 14.56 5.51 5.47
C PRO A 301 14.08 5.39 6.92
N LEU A 302 13.73 4.18 7.34
CA LEU A 302 13.29 3.85 8.69
C LEU A 302 14.30 2.91 9.36
N ALA A 303 14.63 3.17 10.61
CA ALA A 303 15.44 2.25 11.37
C ALA A 303 14.75 0.90 11.55
N ASP A 304 15.48 -0.20 11.33
CA ASP A 304 15.00 -1.57 11.46
C ASP A 304 13.85 -1.96 10.50
N ASP A 305 13.70 -1.26 9.37
CA ASP A 305 12.68 -1.57 8.35
C ASP A 305 12.83 -2.99 7.80
N ASP A 306 14.06 -3.47 7.67
CA ASP A 306 14.42 -4.82 7.24
C ASP A 306 13.94 -5.92 8.21
N LYS A 307 13.66 -5.58 9.47
CA LYS A 307 13.11 -6.48 10.48
C LYS A 307 11.58 -6.55 10.47
N VAL A 308 10.91 -5.67 9.73
CA VAL A 308 9.45 -5.66 9.62
C VAL A 308 8.99 -6.81 8.72
N GLN A 309 8.37 -7.82 9.31
CA GLN A 309 7.75 -8.92 8.59
C GLN A 309 6.28 -8.59 8.31
N SER A 310 5.99 -8.23 7.07
CA SER A 310 4.61 -7.97 6.62
C SER A 310 3.82 -9.27 6.52
N VAL A 311 2.67 -9.33 7.18
CA VAL A 311 1.68 -10.41 7.08
C VAL A 311 0.42 -9.83 6.47
N GLU A 312 -0.01 -10.37 5.31
CA GLU A 312 -1.18 -9.85 4.61
C GLU A 312 -2.44 -10.03 5.45
N ALA A 313 -3.18 -8.93 5.64
CA ALA A 313 -4.47 -8.97 6.31
C ALA A 313 -5.53 -9.64 5.41
N ASP A 314 -6.62 -10.14 6.02
CA ASP A 314 -7.72 -10.72 5.28
C ASP A 314 -8.51 -9.64 4.53
N ASP A 315 -8.96 -10.00 3.33
CA ASP A 315 -9.95 -9.22 2.61
C ASP A 315 -11.36 -9.71 2.95
N TYR A 316 -12.29 -8.77 3.02
CA TYR A 316 -13.71 -9.04 3.24
C TYR A 316 -14.52 -8.62 2.02
N ASP A 317 -15.54 -9.41 1.69
CA ASP A 317 -16.61 -8.98 0.80
C ASP A 317 -17.58 -8.04 1.53
N ALA A 318 -18.59 -7.54 0.83
CA ALA A 318 -19.56 -6.60 1.41
C ALA A 318 -20.28 -7.17 2.65
N LYS A 319 -20.57 -8.48 2.64
CA LYS A 319 -21.21 -9.17 3.78
C LYS A 319 -20.27 -9.24 4.98
N GLY A 320 -19.01 -9.65 4.75
CA GLY A 320 -17.99 -9.72 5.78
C GLY A 320 -17.72 -8.35 6.43
N PHE A 321 -17.67 -7.28 5.63
CA PHE A 321 -17.54 -5.92 6.16
C PHE A 321 -18.74 -5.52 7.02
N ALA A 322 -19.98 -5.84 6.59
CA ALA A 322 -21.18 -5.53 7.36
C ALA A 322 -21.20 -6.27 8.71
N GLU A 323 -20.84 -7.55 8.72
CA GLU A 323 -20.74 -8.36 9.95
C GLU A 323 -19.71 -7.80 10.92
N LYS A 324 -18.52 -7.45 10.41
CA LYS A 324 -17.46 -6.84 11.22
C LYS A 324 -17.83 -5.44 11.75
N THR A 325 -18.53 -4.64 10.96
CA THR A 325 -19.05 -3.35 11.40
C THR A 325 -19.94 -3.53 12.63
N GLN A 326 -20.92 -4.46 12.58
CA GLN A 326 -21.81 -4.73 13.72
C GLN A 326 -21.07 -5.25 14.97
N GLU A 327 -20.05 -6.12 14.75
CA GLU A 327 -19.21 -6.62 15.82
C GLU A 327 -18.46 -5.46 16.51
N TYR A 328 -17.77 -4.61 15.73
CA TYR A 328 -16.95 -3.53 16.28
C TYR A 328 -17.75 -2.37 16.85
N GLN A 329 -18.96 -2.10 16.33
CA GLN A 329 -19.89 -1.17 16.98
C GLN A 329 -20.20 -1.58 18.42
N LYS A 330 -20.40 -2.88 18.68
CA LYS A 330 -20.63 -3.40 20.03
C LYS A 330 -19.39 -3.29 20.95
N LEU A 331 -18.19 -3.26 20.39
CA LEU A 331 -16.94 -3.22 21.15
C LEU A 331 -16.43 -1.79 21.40
N PHE A 332 -16.57 -0.89 20.44
CA PHE A 332 -15.93 0.42 20.45
C PHE A 332 -16.89 1.60 20.68
N LEU A 333 -18.19 1.44 20.44
CA LEU A 333 -19.17 2.53 20.55
C LEU A 333 -20.14 2.41 21.76
N LYS A 334 -19.80 1.57 22.73
CA LYS A 334 -20.58 1.42 23.98
C LYS A 334 -20.12 2.38 25.08
#